data_09966f79b2b03c6b5dc63f3daf5041d8
#
_entry.id   09966f79b2b03c6b5dc63f3daf5041d8
#
_cell.length_a   1.000
_cell.length_b   1.000
_cell.length_c   1.000
_cell.angle_alpha   90.00
_cell.angle_beta   90.00
_cell.angle_gamma   90.00
#
_symmetry.space_group_name_H-M   'P 1'
#
loop_
_entity.id
_entity.type
_entity.pdbx_description
1 polymer ?
#
loop_
_entity_poly.entity_id
_entity_poly.type
_entity_poly.pdbx_seq_one_letter_code
_entity_poly.pdbx_strand_id
1 'polypeptide(L)'
;MGKDHPSVLIAAAQGGDQQAKDELVSAYLPLLYNVVGRALDGHADVDDVVQETLLRMLRGLPELRDPERFRSWLVAIAMNEMRTHWRERQSGALPADRLDTAYDLPDPRADFVEVTILELGLTGQRRQVAEATRWLDEDDRALLSLWWLETAGHLSRAEVAAALELSPQHTAVRVQRMKAQLEAARVVVGALAAEPPCVLLEGVTAGWDGDPSALWRKRLARHARECTVCSGHGSGLVPAEGLLVGLALVPVAGAAAGSGAAP
;
A
#
# COMPACT_ATOMS: atom_id res chain seq x y z
N MET A 1 -2.57 25.92 1.61
CA MET A 1 -1.32 25.92 2.41
C MET A 1 -0.18 26.24 1.45
N GLY A 2 0.56 27.35 1.67
CA GLY A 2 1.55 27.87 0.74
C GLY A 2 2.72 26.89 0.54
N LYS A 3 3.34 26.93 -0.63
CA LYS A 3 4.47 26.05 -1.04
C LYS A 3 5.75 26.24 -0.18
N ASP A 4 5.83 27.31 0.62
CA ASP A 4 7.03 27.68 1.37
C ASP A 4 7.09 27.05 2.78
N HIS A 5 6.01 26.48 3.28
CA HIS A 5 5.95 25.94 4.64
C HIS A 5 6.74 24.62 4.81
N PRO A 6 6.74 23.65 3.88
CA PRO A 6 7.49 22.42 4.06
C PRO A 6 9.02 22.63 4.01
N SER A 7 9.53 23.48 3.14
CA SER A 7 10.98 23.70 2.99
C SER A 7 11.57 24.43 4.18
N VAL A 8 10.84 25.38 4.78
CA VAL A 8 11.25 26.06 6.01
C VAL A 8 11.31 25.09 7.20
N LEU A 9 10.28 24.23 7.33
CA LEU A 9 10.23 23.20 8.37
C LEU A 9 11.39 22.20 8.23
N ILE A 10 11.67 21.77 7.00
CA ILE A 10 12.77 20.85 6.70
C ILE A 10 14.12 21.50 7.06
N ALA A 11 14.33 22.77 6.67
CA ALA A 11 15.57 23.49 6.99
C ALA A 11 15.77 23.67 8.49
N ALA A 12 14.72 23.98 9.25
CA ALA A 12 14.77 24.06 10.71
C ALA A 12 15.13 22.71 11.34
N ALA A 13 14.49 21.63 10.88
CA ALA A 13 14.77 20.27 11.34
C ALA A 13 16.21 19.81 11.01
N GLN A 14 16.75 20.22 9.84
CA GLN A 14 18.16 20.02 9.47
C GLN A 14 19.10 20.79 10.40
N GLY A 15 18.71 21.99 10.84
CA GLY A 15 19.43 22.80 11.80
C GLY A 15 19.42 22.23 13.23
N GLY A 16 18.73 21.13 13.47
CA GLY A 16 18.68 20.46 14.77
C GLY A 16 17.49 20.83 15.63
N ASP A 17 16.59 21.70 15.16
CA ASP A 17 15.36 22.06 15.89
C ASP A 17 14.49 20.82 16.14
N GLN A 18 14.28 20.48 17.42
CA GLN A 18 13.54 19.29 17.82
C GLN A 18 12.05 19.43 17.51
N GLN A 19 11.48 20.61 17.72
CA GLN A 19 10.07 20.85 17.42
C GLN A 19 9.79 20.71 15.93
N ALA A 20 10.68 21.23 15.08
CA ALA A 20 10.58 21.06 13.64
C ALA A 20 10.69 19.58 13.21
N LYS A 21 11.53 18.78 13.87
CA LYS A 21 11.60 17.33 13.64
C LYS A 21 10.29 16.62 14.02
N ASP A 22 9.71 16.96 15.18
CA ASP A 22 8.46 16.36 15.66
C ASP A 22 7.29 16.74 14.74
N GLU A 23 7.23 18.00 14.28
CA GLU A 23 6.24 18.45 13.29
C GLU A 23 6.42 17.72 11.96
N LEU A 24 7.65 17.53 11.49
CA LEU A 24 7.96 16.82 10.25
C LEU A 24 7.51 15.36 10.34
N VAL A 25 7.82 14.68 11.44
CA VAL A 25 7.34 13.31 11.69
C VAL A 25 5.82 13.28 11.67
N SER A 26 5.15 14.14 12.43
CA SER A 26 3.69 14.18 12.50
C SER A 26 3.03 14.44 11.15
N ALA A 27 3.61 15.32 10.33
CA ALA A 27 3.08 15.67 9.02
C ALA A 27 3.16 14.52 7.99
N TYR A 28 4.21 13.68 8.09
CA TYR A 28 4.44 12.61 7.11
C TYR A 28 4.08 11.20 7.61
N LEU A 29 3.79 11.04 8.90
CA LEU A 29 3.38 9.77 9.48
C LEU A 29 2.18 9.14 8.76
N PRO A 30 1.07 9.88 8.44
CA PRO A 30 -0.05 9.32 7.70
C PRO A 30 0.33 8.83 6.29
N LEU A 31 1.26 9.53 5.61
CA LEU A 31 1.77 9.11 4.31
C LEU A 31 2.50 7.78 4.42
N LEU A 32 3.40 7.64 5.40
CA LEU A 32 4.17 6.40 5.62
C LEU A 32 3.27 5.23 5.94
N TYR A 33 2.32 5.37 6.86
CA TYR A 33 1.36 4.31 7.18
C TYR A 33 0.53 3.89 5.98
N ASN A 34 0.15 4.84 5.11
CA ASN A 34 -0.59 4.51 3.90
C ASN A 34 0.28 3.80 2.84
N VAL A 35 1.56 4.16 2.71
CA VAL A 35 2.48 3.47 1.78
C VAL A 35 2.79 2.07 2.30
N VAL A 36 3.27 1.97 3.54
CA VAL A 36 3.75 0.73 4.14
C VAL A 36 2.58 -0.22 4.43
N GLY A 37 1.50 0.28 5.03
CA GLY A 37 0.32 -0.51 5.38
C GLY A 37 -0.31 -1.21 4.17
N ARG A 38 -0.45 -0.51 3.04
CA ARG A 38 -0.96 -1.12 1.80
C ARG A 38 0.02 -2.11 1.18
N ALA A 39 1.31 -1.84 1.25
CA ALA A 39 2.33 -2.71 0.67
C ALA A 39 2.50 -4.01 1.48
N LEU A 40 2.42 -3.93 2.80
CA LEU A 40 2.54 -5.06 3.72
C LEU A 40 1.18 -5.69 4.08
N ASP A 41 0.08 -5.22 3.48
CA ASP A 41 -1.28 -5.73 3.71
C ASP A 41 -1.69 -5.73 5.19
N GLY A 42 -1.32 -4.68 5.92
CA GLY A 42 -1.63 -4.52 7.35
C GLY A 42 -0.90 -5.47 8.27
N HIS A 43 0.16 -6.13 7.81
CA HIS A 43 0.96 -7.04 8.63
C HIS A 43 1.42 -6.36 9.93
N ALA A 44 1.58 -7.13 11.01
CA ALA A 44 2.04 -6.62 12.31
C ALA A 44 3.37 -5.83 12.25
N ASP A 45 4.20 -6.07 11.22
CA ASP A 45 5.48 -5.40 11.01
C ASP A 45 5.36 -4.00 10.39
N VAL A 46 4.15 -3.50 10.10
CA VAL A 46 3.96 -2.14 9.54
C VAL A 46 4.56 -1.09 10.45
N ASP A 47 4.34 -1.19 11.75
CA ASP A 47 4.88 -0.26 12.75
C ASP A 47 6.40 -0.28 12.78
N ASP A 48 7.01 -1.46 12.72
CA ASP A 48 8.47 -1.62 12.71
C ASP A 48 9.09 -0.99 11.46
N VAL A 49 8.50 -1.22 10.28
CA VAL A 49 8.97 -0.65 9.01
C VAL A 49 8.78 0.87 8.99
N VAL A 50 7.67 1.39 9.50
CA VAL A 50 7.44 2.85 9.62
C VAL A 50 8.44 3.46 10.60
N GLN A 51 8.67 2.85 11.75
CA GLN A 51 9.63 3.32 12.74
C GLN A 51 11.06 3.36 12.19
N GLU A 52 11.53 2.29 11.53
CA GLU A 52 12.86 2.27 10.93
C GLU A 52 13.00 3.32 9.81
N THR A 53 11.94 3.49 9.00
CA THR A 53 11.87 4.55 7.99
C THR A 53 12.07 5.93 8.61
N LEU A 54 11.37 6.23 9.72
CA LEU A 54 11.50 7.51 10.43
C LEU A 54 12.88 7.69 11.05
N LEU A 55 13.46 6.64 11.64
CA LEU A 55 14.81 6.69 12.19
C LEU A 55 15.86 6.98 11.11
N ARG A 56 15.75 6.33 9.94
CA ARG A 56 16.64 6.60 8.81
C ARG A 56 16.43 7.98 8.23
N MET A 57 15.19 8.43 8.14
CA MET A 57 14.87 9.80 7.73
C MET A 57 15.54 10.81 8.65
N LEU A 58 15.39 10.69 9.97
CA LEU A 58 15.98 11.62 10.93
C LEU A 58 17.52 11.62 10.89
N ARG A 59 18.16 10.46 10.71
CA ARG A 59 19.61 10.34 10.57
C ARG A 59 20.13 10.95 9.27
N GLY A 60 19.42 10.73 8.16
CA GLY A 60 19.84 11.21 6.84
C GLY A 60 19.40 12.64 6.52
N LEU A 61 18.49 13.22 7.32
CA LEU A 61 17.94 14.55 7.08
C LEU A 61 19.00 15.66 6.94
N PRO A 62 20.07 15.69 7.75
CA PRO A 62 21.14 16.70 7.60
C PRO A 62 21.87 16.65 6.26
N GLU A 63 21.90 15.49 5.58
CA GLU A 63 22.58 15.27 4.31
C GLU A 63 21.69 15.57 3.10
N LEU A 64 20.39 15.80 3.30
CA LEU A 64 19.45 16.10 2.23
C LEU A 64 19.74 17.47 1.63
N ARG A 65 20.25 17.50 0.39
CA ARG A 65 20.67 18.73 -0.29
C ARG A 65 19.50 19.56 -0.83
N ASP A 66 18.40 18.92 -1.17
CA ASP A 66 17.25 19.54 -1.82
C ASP A 66 15.98 19.29 -1.01
N PRO A 67 15.53 20.26 -0.20
CA PRO A 67 14.30 20.12 0.60
C PRO A 67 13.04 19.86 -0.23
N GLU A 68 12.98 20.28 -1.50
CA GLU A 68 11.82 20.03 -2.35
C GLU A 68 11.69 18.55 -2.73
N ARG A 69 12.79 17.79 -2.67
CA ARG A 69 12.82 16.35 -2.87
C ARG A 69 12.55 15.54 -1.61
N PHE A 70 12.31 16.18 -0.46
CA PHE A 70 12.14 15.48 0.81
C PHE A 70 11.08 14.35 0.72
N ARG A 71 9.92 14.62 0.13
CA ARG A 71 8.85 13.63 0.02
C ARG A 71 9.27 12.41 -0.79
N SER A 72 9.84 12.59 -1.97
CA SER A 72 10.31 11.46 -2.78
C SER A 72 11.46 10.70 -2.13
N TRP A 73 12.36 11.40 -1.44
CA TRP A 73 13.44 10.79 -0.67
C TRP A 73 12.91 9.98 0.52
N LEU A 74 11.95 10.50 1.28
CA LEU A 74 11.30 9.78 2.37
C LEU A 74 10.60 8.51 1.87
N VAL A 75 9.86 8.61 0.77
CA VAL A 75 9.18 7.46 0.16
C VAL A 75 10.20 6.43 -0.35
N ALA A 76 11.35 6.87 -0.90
CA ALA A 76 12.44 5.96 -1.30
C ALA A 76 13.01 5.20 -0.10
N ILE A 77 13.17 5.86 1.07
CA ILE A 77 13.57 5.19 2.31
C ILE A 77 12.54 4.10 2.65
N ALA A 78 11.24 4.45 2.69
CA ALA A 78 10.19 3.48 3.00
C ALA A 78 10.19 2.28 2.05
N MET A 79 10.37 2.51 0.74
CA MET A 79 10.48 1.44 -0.26
C MET A 79 11.67 0.51 -0.01
N ASN A 80 12.80 1.06 0.40
CA ASN A 80 14.00 0.28 0.73
C ASN A 80 13.81 -0.54 2.01
N GLU A 81 13.14 0.03 3.03
CA GLU A 81 12.82 -0.71 4.26
C GLU A 81 11.88 -1.88 3.98
N MET A 82 10.82 -1.67 3.20
CA MET A 82 9.92 -2.75 2.79
C MET A 82 10.65 -3.86 2.04
N ARG A 83 11.55 -3.51 1.10
CA ARG A 83 12.35 -4.53 0.37
C ARG A 83 13.30 -5.30 1.30
N THR A 84 13.87 -4.62 2.29
CA THR A 84 14.72 -5.27 3.30
C THR A 84 13.90 -6.23 4.14
N HIS A 85 12.74 -5.79 4.63
CA HIS A 85 11.81 -6.59 5.39
C HIS A 85 11.39 -7.86 4.63
N TRP A 86 11.01 -7.77 3.35
CA TRP A 86 10.63 -8.96 2.56
C TRP A 86 11.80 -9.92 2.36
N ARG A 87 13.02 -9.43 2.11
CA ARG A 87 14.20 -10.28 2.01
C ARG A 87 14.51 -11.03 3.30
N GLU A 88 14.37 -10.37 4.43
CA GLU A 88 14.58 -10.98 5.74
C GLU A 88 13.53 -12.06 6.03
N ARG A 89 12.28 -11.83 5.70
CA ARG A 89 11.23 -12.85 5.80
C ARG A 89 11.48 -14.06 4.91
N GLN A 90 11.88 -13.83 3.67
CA GLN A 90 12.17 -14.91 2.73
C GLN A 90 13.41 -15.72 3.14
N SER A 91 14.37 -15.13 3.81
CA SER A 91 15.59 -15.80 4.29
C SER A 91 15.40 -16.54 5.62
N GLY A 92 14.24 -16.46 6.25
CA GLY A 92 13.98 -17.03 7.57
C GLY A 92 14.77 -16.36 8.70
N ALA A 93 15.34 -15.18 8.46
CA ALA A 93 16.19 -14.45 9.41
C ALA A 93 15.40 -13.70 10.48
N LEU A 94 14.07 -13.60 10.34
CA LEU A 94 13.20 -13.04 11.39
C LEU A 94 12.98 -14.10 12.46
N PRO A 95 13.31 -13.83 13.73
CA PRO A 95 13.04 -14.76 14.84
C PRO A 95 11.54 -15.03 14.93
N ALA A 96 11.17 -16.30 15.03
CA ALA A 96 9.79 -16.72 15.31
C ALA A 96 9.30 -16.26 16.72
N ASP A 97 10.18 -15.69 17.53
CA ASP A 97 9.96 -15.32 18.95
C ASP A 97 9.22 -13.99 19.16
N ARG A 98 8.85 -13.25 18.11
CA ARG A 98 8.03 -12.03 18.28
C ARG A 98 6.53 -12.29 18.43
N LEU A 99 6.12 -13.55 18.52
CA LEU A 99 4.72 -13.95 18.65
C LEU A 99 4.13 -13.87 20.07
N ASP A 100 4.95 -13.60 21.10
CA ASP A 100 4.51 -13.77 22.51
C ASP A 100 4.28 -12.47 23.31
N THR A 101 4.31 -11.30 22.69
CA THR A 101 3.97 -10.04 23.39
C THR A 101 2.72 -9.35 22.84
N ALA A 102 1.76 -10.14 22.35
CA ALA A 102 0.45 -9.65 21.92
C ALA A 102 -0.53 -9.58 23.12
N TYR A 103 -0.33 -8.61 24.00
CA TYR A 103 -1.41 -8.17 24.87
C TYR A 103 -2.14 -7.00 24.20
N ASP A 104 -3.42 -7.20 23.85
CA ASP A 104 -4.41 -6.21 23.43
C ASP A 104 -4.14 -5.44 22.11
N LEU A 105 -3.51 -6.05 21.14
CA LEU A 105 -3.57 -5.53 19.76
C LEU A 105 -4.83 -6.08 19.07
N PRO A 106 -5.53 -5.26 18.23
CA PRO A 106 -6.55 -5.77 17.33
C PRO A 106 -5.95 -6.96 16.56
N ASP A 107 -6.77 -8.00 16.34
CA ASP A 107 -6.38 -9.24 15.68
C ASP A 107 -5.26 -8.99 14.66
N PRO A 108 -4.04 -9.59 14.81
CA PRO A 108 -2.95 -9.43 13.84
C PRO A 108 -3.31 -9.96 12.45
N ARG A 109 -4.49 -10.55 12.29
CA ARG A 109 -5.15 -10.89 11.03
C ARG A 109 -6.16 -9.84 10.57
N ALA A 110 -6.30 -8.72 11.27
CA ALA A 110 -7.10 -7.60 10.77
C ALA A 110 -6.38 -7.04 9.54
N ASP A 111 -6.70 -7.68 8.43
CA ASP A 111 -6.25 -7.38 7.09
C ASP A 111 -6.50 -5.89 6.81
N PHE A 112 -5.44 -5.15 6.48
CA PHE A 112 -5.53 -3.72 6.16
C PHE A 112 -6.61 -3.43 5.11
N VAL A 113 -6.79 -4.34 4.15
CA VAL A 113 -7.85 -4.24 3.13
C VAL A 113 -9.22 -4.31 3.79
N GLU A 114 -9.43 -5.22 4.73
CA GLU A 114 -10.71 -5.39 5.42
C GLU A 114 -11.03 -4.19 6.33
N VAL A 115 -10.04 -3.72 7.09
CA VAL A 115 -10.13 -2.47 7.86
C VAL A 115 -10.45 -1.29 6.94
N THR A 116 -9.77 -1.17 5.81
CA THR A 116 -10.04 -0.12 4.82
C THR A 116 -11.47 -0.21 4.26
N ILE A 117 -11.96 -1.41 3.94
CA ILE A 117 -13.33 -1.62 3.47
C ILE A 117 -14.35 -1.19 4.53
N LEU A 118 -14.13 -1.58 5.79
CA LEU A 118 -15.02 -1.25 6.90
C LEU A 118 -14.99 0.23 7.24
N GLU A 119 -13.82 0.82 7.44
CA GLU A 119 -13.68 2.24 7.84
C GLU A 119 -14.20 3.21 6.77
N LEU A 120 -14.01 2.88 5.49
CA LEU A 120 -14.46 3.71 4.37
C LEU A 120 -15.85 3.32 3.87
N GLY A 121 -16.51 2.30 4.42
CA GLY A 121 -17.83 1.84 3.99
C GLY A 121 -17.86 1.46 2.52
N LEU A 122 -16.80 0.82 2.01
CA LEU A 122 -16.66 0.49 0.59
C LEU A 122 -17.69 -0.54 0.16
N THR A 123 -18.34 -0.26 -0.96
CA THR A 123 -19.33 -1.16 -1.56
C THR A 123 -19.06 -1.37 -3.06
N GLY A 124 -19.65 -2.40 -3.63
CA GLY A 124 -19.60 -2.66 -5.07
C GLY A 124 -18.16 -2.75 -5.61
N GLN A 125 -17.89 -2.05 -6.70
CA GLN A 125 -16.60 -2.14 -7.38
C GLN A 125 -15.42 -1.56 -6.58
N ARG A 126 -15.66 -0.63 -5.64
CA ARG A 126 -14.61 -0.11 -4.75
C ARG A 126 -14.12 -1.20 -3.80
N ARG A 127 -15.03 -1.94 -3.20
CA ARG A 127 -14.71 -3.11 -2.37
C ARG A 127 -13.94 -4.16 -3.19
N GLN A 128 -14.41 -4.45 -4.41
CA GLN A 128 -13.75 -5.39 -5.32
C GLN A 128 -12.30 -4.98 -5.64
N VAL A 129 -12.03 -3.67 -5.86
CA VAL A 129 -10.66 -3.18 -6.06
C VAL A 129 -9.81 -3.41 -4.80
N ALA A 130 -10.33 -3.10 -3.63
CA ALA A 130 -9.62 -3.30 -2.38
C ALA A 130 -9.27 -4.79 -2.16
N GLU A 131 -10.24 -5.69 -2.33
CA GLU A 131 -10.02 -7.13 -2.24
C GLU A 131 -9.03 -7.66 -3.30
N ALA A 132 -9.03 -7.08 -4.49
CA ALA A 132 -8.12 -7.46 -5.56
C ALA A 132 -6.65 -7.15 -5.27
N THR A 133 -6.35 -6.22 -4.36
CA THR A 133 -4.96 -5.89 -3.98
C THR A 133 -4.23 -7.07 -3.34
N ARG A 134 -4.93 -7.94 -2.63
CA ARG A 134 -4.40 -9.16 -2.00
C ARG A 134 -3.78 -10.14 -3.01
N TRP A 135 -4.21 -10.09 -4.26
CA TRP A 135 -3.78 -10.98 -5.33
C TRP A 135 -2.51 -10.53 -6.04
N LEU A 136 -1.97 -9.36 -5.70
CA LEU A 136 -0.71 -8.84 -6.24
C LEU A 136 0.49 -9.43 -5.49
N ASP A 137 1.63 -9.50 -6.16
CA ASP A 137 2.89 -9.80 -5.48
C ASP A 137 3.38 -8.55 -4.70
N GLU A 138 4.39 -8.76 -3.85
CA GLU A 138 4.91 -7.73 -2.94
C GLU A 138 5.37 -6.47 -3.68
N ASP A 139 6.13 -6.64 -4.77
CA ASP A 139 6.61 -5.53 -5.58
C ASP A 139 5.47 -4.75 -6.26
N ASP A 140 4.44 -5.45 -6.74
CA ASP A 140 3.29 -4.83 -7.38
C ASP A 140 2.37 -4.17 -6.33
N ARG A 141 2.27 -4.69 -5.10
CA ARG A 141 1.56 -4.02 -3.99
C ARG A 141 2.25 -2.73 -3.58
N ALA A 142 3.58 -2.75 -3.46
CA ALA A 142 4.36 -1.55 -3.19
C ALA A 142 4.19 -0.49 -4.28
N LEU A 143 4.25 -0.91 -5.55
CA LEU A 143 4.01 -0.03 -6.69
C LEU A 143 2.58 0.52 -6.69
N LEU A 144 1.60 -0.32 -6.35
CA LEU A 144 0.20 0.08 -6.25
C LEU A 144 0.01 1.17 -5.17
N SER A 145 0.66 1.07 -4.01
CA SER A 145 0.58 2.08 -2.96
C SER A 145 1.06 3.44 -3.43
N LEU A 146 2.15 3.48 -4.19
CA LEU A 146 2.68 4.72 -4.78
C LEU A 146 1.79 5.26 -5.90
N TRP A 147 1.33 4.40 -6.79
CA TRP A 147 0.44 4.79 -7.88
C TRP A 147 -0.91 5.30 -7.36
N TRP A 148 -1.39 4.75 -6.27
CA TRP A 148 -2.60 5.24 -5.61
C TRP A 148 -2.44 6.68 -5.13
N LEU A 149 -1.31 6.98 -4.48
CA LEU A 149 -0.99 8.34 -4.03
C LEU A 149 -0.76 9.30 -5.21
N GLU A 150 -0.20 8.81 -6.31
CA GLU A 150 -0.07 9.58 -7.55
C GLU A 150 -1.43 9.94 -8.13
N THR A 151 -2.33 8.96 -8.24
CA THR A 151 -3.69 9.16 -8.75
C THR A 151 -4.49 10.16 -7.91
N ALA A 152 -4.24 10.20 -6.62
CA ALA A 152 -4.85 11.15 -5.69
C ALA A 152 -4.15 12.52 -5.63
N GLY A 153 -3.08 12.71 -6.40
CA GLY A 153 -2.35 13.98 -6.45
C GLY A 153 -1.41 14.23 -5.26
N HIS A 154 -1.15 13.22 -4.43
CA HIS A 154 -0.20 13.31 -3.32
C HIS A 154 1.26 13.08 -3.75
N LEU A 155 1.49 12.35 -4.83
CA LEU A 155 2.79 12.18 -5.47
C LEU A 155 2.70 12.52 -6.95
N SER A 156 3.79 13.02 -7.52
CA SER A 156 3.97 13.14 -8.96
C SER A 156 4.58 11.86 -9.54
N ARG A 157 4.44 11.64 -10.85
CA ARG A 157 5.10 10.53 -11.54
C ARG A 157 6.63 10.57 -11.39
N ALA A 158 7.21 11.75 -11.34
CA ALA A 158 8.64 11.92 -11.13
C ALA A 158 9.07 11.46 -9.71
N GLU A 159 8.27 11.75 -8.69
CA GLU A 159 8.52 11.28 -7.33
C GLU A 159 8.37 9.77 -7.22
N VAL A 160 7.37 9.17 -7.88
CA VAL A 160 7.22 7.71 -7.95
C VAL A 160 8.42 7.07 -8.64
N ALA A 161 8.89 7.62 -9.75
CA ALA A 161 10.06 7.12 -10.47
C ALA A 161 11.33 7.22 -9.62
N ALA A 162 11.53 8.34 -8.92
CA ALA A 162 12.65 8.54 -8.02
C ALA A 162 12.62 7.56 -6.83
N ALA A 163 11.43 7.36 -6.22
CA ALA A 163 11.25 6.41 -5.10
C ALA A 163 11.55 4.96 -5.49
N LEU A 164 11.32 4.61 -6.76
CA LEU A 164 11.59 3.27 -7.30
C LEU A 164 13.02 3.12 -7.85
N GLU A 165 13.77 4.22 -7.91
CA GLU A 165 15.11 4.28 -8.55
C GLU A 165 15.06 3.84 -10.02
N LEU A 166 13.98 4.17 -10.72
CA LEU A 166 13.74 3.81 -12.11
C LEU A 166 13.66 5.05 -13.02
N SER A 167 13.90 4.83 -14.31
CA SER A 167 13.57 5.86 -15.30
C SER A 167 12.05 6.06 -15.41
N PRO A 168 11.57 7.26 -15.79
CA PRO A 168 10.14 7.50 -15.97
C PRO A 168 9.47 6.53 -16.96
N GLN A 169 10.19 6.11 -18.00
CA GLN A 169 9.69 5.12 -18.96
C GLN A 169 9.51 3.73 -18.33
N HIS A 170 10.50 3.25 -17.59
CA HIS A 170 10.38 1.97 -16.90
C HIS A 170 9.29 2.00 -15.84
N THR A 171 9.16 3.11 -15.12
CA THR A 171 8.06 3.31 -14.15
C THR A 171 6.70 3.22 -14.85
N ALA A 172 6.52 3.87 -16.00
CA ALA A 172 5.27 3.82 -16.76
C ALA A 172 4.93 2.38 -17.19
N VAL A 173 5.90 1.62 -17.70
CA VAL A 173 5.70 0.22 -18.10
C VAL A 173 5.34 -0.66 -16.88
N ARG A 174 6.02 -0.48 -15.75
CA ARG A 174 5.70 -1.23 -14.52
C ARG A 174 4.31 -0.91 -14.01
N VAL A 175 3.93 0.37 -13.97
CA VAL A 175 2.56 0.79 -13.58
C VAL A 175 1.51 0.16 -14.50
N GLN A 176 1.70 0.17 -15.82
CA GLN A 176 0.75 -0.45 -16.74
C GLN A 176 0.63 -1.96 -16.51
N ARG A 177 1.74 -2.64 -16.28
CA ARG A 177 1.75 -4.08 -15.97
C ARG A 177 1.02 -4.37 -14.65
N MET A 178 1.31 -3.63 -13.60
CA MET A 178 0.65 -3.75 -12.30
C MET A 178 -0.86 -3.51 -12.43
N LYS A 179 -1.28 -2.47 -13.15
CA LYS A 179 -2.70 -2.19 -13.43
C LYS A 179 -3.39 -3.36 -14.13
N ALA A 180 -2.75 -3.92 -15.17
CA ALA A 180 -3.30 -5.10 -15.85
C ALA A 180 -3.45 -6.31 -14.91
N GLN A 181 -2.53 -6.48 -13.97
CA GLN A 181 -2.63 -7.54 -12.96
C GLN A 181 -3.74 -7.26 -11.94
N LEU A 182 -3.93 -6.00 -11.53
CA LEU A 182 -5.02 -5.58 -10.64
C LEU A 182 -6.38 -5.82 -11.31
N GLU A 183 -6.54 -5.43 -12.57
CA GLU A 183 -7.80 -5.68 -13.31
C GLU A 183 -8.07 -7.18 -13.46
N ALA A 184 -7.06 -7.99 -13.75
CA ALA A 184 -7.20 -9.44 -13.77
C ALA A 184 -7.60 -10.02 -12.41
N ALA A 185 -7.07 -9.47 -11.32
CA ALA A 185 -7.45 -9.84 -9.96
C ALA A 185 -8.90 -9.47 -9.64
N ARG A 186 -9.38 -8.31 -10.11
CA ARG A 186 -10.79 -7.90 -9.95
C ARG A 186 -11.75 -8.89 -10.60
N VAL A 187 -11.42 -9.36 -11.81
CA VAL A 187 -12.22 -10.41 -12.48
C VAL A 187 -12.23 -11.70 -11.66
N VAL A 188 -11.09 -12.09 -11.08
CA VAL A 188 -10.99 -13.25 -10.19
C VAL A 188 -11.88 -13.08 -8.96
N VAL A 189 -11.79 -11.93 -8.28
CA VAL A 189 -12.65 -11.62 -7.11
C VAL A 189 -14.12 -11.70 -7.48
N GLY A 190 -14.53 -11.12 -8.61
CA GLY A 190 -15.91 -11.19 -9.09
C GLY A 190 -16.36 -12.62 -9.40
N ALA A 191 -15.50 -13.43 -10.02
CA ALA A 191 -15.81 -14.83 -10.34
C ALA A 191 -15.92 -15.72 -9.09
N LEU A 192 -15.10 -15.47 -8.07
CA LEU A 192 -15.14 -16.20 -6.79
C LEU A 192 -16.35 -15.81 -5.93
N ALA A 193 -16.83 -14.57 -6.05
CA ALA A 193 -17.99 -14.06 -5.32
C ALA A 193 -19.33 -14.29 -6.07
N ALA A 194 -19.30 -14.96 -7.21
CA ALA A 194 -20.50 -15.19 -8.03
C ALA A 194 -21.49 -16.16 -7.38
N GLU A 195 -22.77 -15.81 -7.42
CA GLU A 195 -23.88 -16.67 -6.97
C GLU A 195 -24.88 -16.85 -8.13
N PRO A 196 -25.09 -18.07 -8.62
CA PRO A 196 -24.42 -19.33 -8.22
C PRO A 196 -22.95 -19.41 -8.67
N PRO A 197 -22.12 -20.17 -7.95
CA PRO A 197 -20.70 -20.32 -8.31
C PRO A 197 -20.53 -21.07 -9.64
N CYS A 198 -19.44 -20.83 -10.32
CA CYS A 198 -19.10 -21.55 -11.53
C CYS A 198 -18.58 -22.96 -11.18
N VAL A 199 -19.28 -24.00 -11.62
CA VAL A 199 -18.91 -25.41 -11.35
C VAL A 199 -17.51 -25.76 -11.85
N LEU A 200 -17.07 -25.20 -12.98
CA LEU A 200 -15.73 -25.42 -13.50
C LEU A 200 -14.67 -24.71 -12.66
N LEU A 201 -15.01 -23.56 -12.05
CA LEU A 201 -14.11 -22.83 -11.17
C LEU A 201 -13.87 -23.61 -9.87
N GLU A 202 -14.90 -24.27 -9.32
CA GLU A 202 -14.77 -25.15 -8.16
C GLU A 202 -13.72 -26.24 -8.38
N GLY A 203 -13.69 -26.85 -9.58
CA GLY A 203 -12.65 -27.81 -9.94
C GLY A 203 -11.24 -27.21 -9.99
N VAL A 204 -11.10 -25.96 -10.42
CA VAL A 204 -9.80 -25.26 -10.44
C VAL A 204 -9.33 -24.93 -9.03
N THR A 205 -10.25 -24.60 -8.11
CA THR A 205 -9.97 -24.22 -6.72
C THR A 205 -9.84 -25.41 -5.75
N ALA A 206 -10.08 -26.64 -6.19
CA ALA A 206 -10.07 -27.84 -5.32
C ALA A 206 -8.78 -28.03 -4.49
N GLY A 207 -7.64 -27.49 -4.94
CA GLY A 207 -6.37 -27.54 -4.22
C GLY A 207 -5.91 -26.19 -3.69
N TRP A 208 -6.82 -25.22 -3.62
CA TRP A 208 -6.52 -23.88 -3.09
C TRP A 208 -6.83 -23.80 -1.60
N ASP A 209 -5.91 -23.23 -0.83
CA ASP A 209 -6.01 -23.04 0.62
C ASP A 209 -6.93 -21.86 1.02
N GLY A 210 -7.39 -21.07 0.04
CA GLY A 210 -8.18 -19.88 0.26
C GLY A 210 -7.35 -18.58 0.27
N ASP A 211 -6.02 -18.68 0.34
CA ASP A 211 -5.17 -17.50 0.39
C ASP A 211 -4.89 -16.90 -0.99
N PRO A 212 -5.20 -15.62 -1.22
CA PRO A 212 -4.87 -14.91 -2.44
C PRO A 212 -3.36 -14.86 -2.71
N SER A 213 -2.97 -15.18 -3.94
CA SER A 213 -1.56 -15.11 -4.35
C SER A 213 -1.41 -14.84 -5.85
N ALA A 214 -0.24 -14.36 -6.25
CA ALA A 214 0.09 -14.13 -7.66
C ALA A 214 0.01 -15.42 -8.50
N LEU A 215 0.32 -16.58 -7.91
CA LEU A 215 0.18 -17.88 -8.57
C LEU A 215 -1.28 -18.21 -8.83
N TRP A 216 -2.12 -18.14 -7.80
CA TRP A 216 -3.54 -18.43 -7.91
C TRP A 216 -4.26 -17.41 -8.78
N ARG A 217 -3.90 -16.12 -8.70
CA ARG A 217 -4.40 -15.12 -9.65
C ARG A 217 -4.17 -15.56 -11.10
N LYS A 218 -2.97 -16.01 -11.47
CA LYS A 218 -2.67 -16.46 -12.84
C LYS A 218 -3.52 -17.66 -13.27
N ARG A 219 -3.73 -18.62 -12.37
CA ARG A 219 -4.56 -19.82 -12.63
C ARG A 219 -6.02 -19.43 -12.82
N LEU A 220 -6.58 -18.68 -11.88
CA LEU A 220 -7.99 -18.29 -11.89
C LEU A 220 -8.30 -17.29 -13.02
N ALA A 221 -7.42 -16.34 -13.31
CA ALA A 221 -7.57 -15.42 -14.44
C ALA A 221 -7.50 -16.13 -15.79
N ARG A 222 -6.73 -17.22 -15.91
CA ARG A 222 -6.77 -18.06 -17.13
C ARG A 222 -8.14 -18.69 -17.28
N HIS A 223 -8.65 -19.35 -16.24
CA HIS A 223 -10.01 -19.91 -16.28
C HIS A 223 -11.05 -18.83 -16.62
N ALA A 224 -10.99 -17.66 -15.97
CA ALA A 224 -11.95 -16.59 -16.19
C ALA A 224 -11.96 -16.06 -17.64
N ARG A 225 -10.84 -16.10 -18.35
CA ARG A 225 -10.78 -15.73 -19.79
C ARG A 225 -11.36 -16.78 -20.72
N GLU A 226 -11.22 -18.06 -20.36
CA GLU A 226 -11.61 -19.19 -21.20
C GLU A 226 -13.05 -19.65 -20.93
N CYS A 227 -13.58 -19.37 -19.75
CA CYS A 227 -14.91 -19.78 -19.32
C CYS A 227 -15.96 -18.75 -19.74
N THR A 228 -17.00 -19.20 -20.44
CA THR A 228 -18.11 -18.33 -20.90
C THR A 228 -18.90 -17.70 -19.75
N VAL A 229 -18.96 -18.35 -18.59
CA VAL A 229 -19.63 -17.82 -17.39
C VAL A 229 -18.75 -16.77 -16.71
N CYS A 230 -17.49 -17.11 -16.43
CA CYS A 230 -16.60 -16.23 -15.65
C CYS A 230 -16.08 -15.02 -16.44
N SER A 231 -15.99 -15.10 -17.78
CA SER A 231 -15.53 -13.96 -18.60
C SER A 231 -16.44 -12.74 -18.49
N GLY A 232 -17.71 -12.94 -18.18
CA GLY A 232 -18.68 -11.86 -17.95
C GLY A 232 -18.32 -10.92 -16.80
N HIS A 233 -17.57 -11.39 -15.79
CA HIS A 233 -17.17 -10.56 -14.65
C HIS A 233 -16.16 -9.45 -14.99
N GLY A 234 -15.56 -9.48 -16.18
CA GLY A 234 -14.76 -8.39 -16.72
C GLY A 234 -15.57 -7.28 -17.38
N SER A 235 -16.85 -7.56 -17.69
CA SER A 235 -17.72 -6.60 -18.38
C SER A 235 -18.24 -5.54 -17.41
N GLY A 236 -18.19 -4.26 -17.82
CA GLY A 236 -18.71 -3.14 -17.02
C GLY A 236 -17.86 -2.75 -15.83
N LEU A 237 -16.61 -3.23 -15.72
CA LEU A 237 -15.67 -2.76 -14.71
C LEU A 237 -15.26 -1.31 -15.01
N VAL A 238 -15.52 -0.42 -14.06
CA VAL A 238 -14.98 0.95 -14.09
C VAL A 238 -13.47 0.87 -13.83
N PRO A 239 -12.62 1.60 -14.59
CA PRO A 239 -11.18 1.61 -14.34
C PRO A 239 -10.83 1.91 -12.88
N ALA A 240 -9.84 1.20 -12.32
CA ALA A 240 -9.48 1.31 -10.91
C ALA A 240 -9.13 2.77 -10.52
N GLU A 241 -8.54 3.55 -11.43
CA GLU A 241 -8.24 4.96 -11.20
C GLU A 241 -9.45 5.77 -10.76
N GLY A 242 -10.60 5.59 -11.43
CA GLY A 242 -11.83 6.31 -11.11
C GLY A 242 -12.45 5.89 -9.77
N LEU A 243 -12.15 4.69 -9.29
CA LEU A 243 -12.64 4.17 -8.02
C LEU A 243 -11.75 4.57 -6.83
N LEU A 244 -10.46 4.82 -7.10
CA LEU A 244 -9.46 5.12 -6.07
C LEU A 244 -9.42 6.60 -5.68
N VAL A 245 -10.00 7.49 -6.48
CA VAL A 245 -10.10 8.91 -6.15
C VAL A 245 -10.85 9.08 -4.83
N GLY A 246 -10.24 9.79 -3.88
CA GLY A 246 -10.77 10.01 -2.53
C GLY A 246 -10.41 8.92 -1.49
N LEU A 247 -9.75 7.83 -1.89
CA LEU A 247 -9.29 6.77 -0.97
C LEU A 247 -7.79 6.84 -0.65
N ALA A 248 -7.15 7.98 -0.94
CA ALA A 248 -5.69 8.08 -0.94
C ALA A 248 -5.04 7.93 0.43
N LEU A 249 -5.67 8.45 1.47
CA LEU A 249 -5.17 8.35 2.84
C LEU A 249 -6.25 7.73 3.72
N VAL A 250 -6.01 6.52 4.18
CA VAL A 250 -6.83 5.90 5.23
C VAL A 250 -6.45 6.55 6.55
N PRO A 251 -7.42 7.00 7.38
CA PRO A 251 -7.13 7.51 8.71
C PRO A 251 -6.37 6.46 9.53
N VAL A 252 -5.25 6.84 10.13
CA VAL A 252 -4.51 5.96 11.02
C VAL A 252 -5.14 6.07 12.41
N ALA A 253 -5.65 4.96 12.93
CA ALA A 253 -6.17 4.90 14.29
C ALA A 253 -5.03 5.25 15.26
N GLY A 254 -5.13 6.39 15.95
CA GLY A 254 -4.09 6.89 16.86
C GLY A 254 -3.53 8.28 16.51
N ALA A 255 -3.62 8.74 15.26
CA ALA A 255 -3.20 10.11 14.90
C ALA A 255 -4.20 11.19 15.36
N ALA A 256 -5.39 10.82 15.84
CA ALA A 256 -6.44 11.75 16.28
C ALA A 256 -6.33 12.19 17.74
N ALA A 257 -5.35 11.72 18.51
CA ALA A 257 -5.26 11.99 19.96
C ALA A 257 -4.52 13.30 20.33
N GLY A 258 -4.15 14.13 19.35
CA GLY A 258 -3.33 15.35 19.58
C GLY A 258 -4.05 16.69 19.44
N SER A 259 -5.34 16.77 19.09
CA SER A 259 -6.07 18.04 19.02
C SER A 259 -7.24 18.09 20.00
N GLY A 260 -6.93 17.92 21.27
CA GLY A 260 -7.88 18.02 22.37
C GLY A 260 -7.51 19.13 23.33
N ALA A 261 -8.24 20.24 23.23
CA ALA A 261 -8.65 21.12 24.33
C ALA A 261 -7.56 21.65 25.28
N ALA A 262 -7.31 22.91 25.16
CA ALA A 262 -7.02 23.74 26.34
C ALA A 262 -8.24 24.65 26.59
N PRO A 263 -8.59 24.91 27.87
CA PRO A 263 -9.75 25.66 28.30
C PRO A 263 -9.65 27.15 27.98
#